data_cbd600d569d0cc798875afb56e4b0c6a
#
_entry.id   cbd600d569d0cc798875afb56e4b0c6a
#
_cell.length_a   1.000
_cell.length_b   1.000
_cell.length_c   1.000
_cell.angle_alpha   90.00
_cell.angle_beta   90.00
_cell.angle_gamma   90.00
#
_symmetry.space_group_name_H-M   'P 1'
#
loop_
_entity.id
_entity.type
_entity.pdbx_description
1 polymer ?
#
loop_
_entity_poly.entity_id
_entity_poly.type
_entity_poly.pdbx_seq_one_letter_code
_entity_poly.pdbx_strand_id
1 'polypeptide(L)'
;MIAPVIIGEPSTSAIMSVGQAPGRHEGKVQRPFGWTAGKTLFQWFESIGVDEESYRQQVYMAAVCRCFPGKNPKGGGDRVPNKQEIKNCSQWLQQEYQLIQPQLIIPIGKLAMEQYLEFKLLTDVVGKQHSQQLGEFAVDIIPLPHPSGLSTWFRKDPGKTLLQDALQLIQQHPAWQQAFLTRV
;
A
#
# COMPACT_ATOMS: atom_id res chain seq x y z
N MET A 1 -7.26 -10.47 15.85
CA MET A 1 -5.99 -10.40 15.06
C MET A 1 -5.13 -11.61 15.40
N ILE A 2 -4.55 -12.27 14.40
CA ILE A 2 -3.79 -13.51 14.54
C ILE A 2 -2.30 -13.21 14.24
N ALA A 3 -1.41 -13.52 15.19
CA ALA A 3 0.03 -13.37 15.03
C ALA A 3 0.60 -14.25 13.88
N PRO A 4 1.78 -13.95 13.35
CA PRO A 4 2.71 -12.94 13.83
C PRO A 4 2.38 -11.52 13.36
N VAL A 5 3.07 -10.53 13.92
CA VAL A 5 3.14 -9.16 13.39
C VAL A 5 4.00 -9.19 12.13
N ILE A 6 3.49 -8.62 11.04
CA ILE A 6 4.21 -8.53 9.77
C ILE A 6 4.53 -7.06 9.50
N ILE A 7 5.80 -6.79 9.29
CA ILE A 7 6.34 -5.46 8.97
C ILE A 7 7.22 -5.55 7.72
N GLY A 8 7.39 -4.44 7.02
CA GLY A 8 8.39 -4.30 5.96
C GLY A 8 9.82 -4.27 6.50
N GLU A 9 10.77 -4.33 5.62
CA GLU A 9 12.17 -4.13 5.99
C GLU A 9 12.41 -2.67 6.39
N PRO A 10 13.30 -2.41 7.35
CA PRO A 10 13.66 -1.05 7.71
C PRO A 10 14.20 -0.31 6.48
N SER A 11 13.69 0.90 6.24
CA SER A 11 14.12 1.74 5.14
C SER A 11 14.17 3.20 5.60
N THR A 12 15.16 3.93 5.12
CA THR A 12 15.27 5.40 5.27
C THR A 12 14.62 6.14 4.11
N SER A 13 13.84 5.44 3.30
CA SER A 13 13.20 6.00 2.11
C SER A 13 12.11 7.01 2.45
N ALA A 14 11.99 8.03 1.62
CA ALA A 14 10.90 8.97 1.64
C ALA A 14 9.58 8.41 1.05
N ILE A 15 9.54 7.11 0.73
CA ILE A 15 8.37 6.43 0.14
C ILE A 15 7.84 5.38 1.09
N MET A 16 6.52 5.40 1.30
CA MET A 16 5.82 4.44 2.14
C MET A 16 4.65 3.83 1.38
N SER A 17 4.54 2.50 1.35
CA SER A 17 3.32 1.83 0.90
C SER A 17 2.54 1.30 2.09
N VAL A 18 1.20 1.40 2.03
CA VAL A 18 0.32 0.98 3.13
C VAL A 18 -0.73 0.03 2.60
N GLY A 19 -0.65 -1.24 3.00
CA GLY A 19 -1.65 -2.26 2.72
C GLY A 19 -2.78 -2.29 3.76
N GLN A 20 -3.74 -3.18 3.57
CA GLN A 20 -4.84 -3.39 4.52
C GLN A 20 -4.38 -4.12 5.79
N ALA A 21 -3.92 -5.34 5.64
CA ALA A 21 -3.45 -6.24 6.69
C ALA A 21 -2.80 -7.46 6.03
N PRO A 22 -1.87 -8.16 6.72
CA PRO A 22 -1.31 -9.41 6.21
C PRO A 22 -2.39 -10.48 6.02
N GLY A 23 -2.26 -11.28 4.97
CA GLY A 23 -3.01 -12.50 4.79
C GLY A 23 -2.39 -13.68 5.55
N ARG A 24 -3.06 -14.84 5.53
CA ARG A 24 -2.59 -16.04 6.22
C ARG A 24 -1.20 -16.51 5.79
N HIS A 25 -0.87 -16.36 4.52
CA HIS A 25 0.41 -16.82 3.97
C HIS A 25 1.57 -15.91 4.33
N GLU A 26 1.33 -14.60 4.45
CA GLU A 26 2.34 -13.65 4.91
C GLU A 26 2.83 -13.97 6.32
N GLY A 27 1.95 -14.52 7.18
CA GLY A 27 2.34 -15.01 8.51
C GLY A 27 3.39 -16.13 8.48
N LYS A 28 3.44 -16.92 7.40
CA LYS A 28 4.43 -18.01 7.22
C LYS A 28 5.75 -17.49 6.65
N VAL A 29 5.69 -16.58 5.66
CA VAL A 29 6.88 -16.04 4.98
C VAL A 29 7.43 -14.79 5.67
N GLN A 30 6.71 -14.26 6.65
CA GLN A 30 7.06 -13.08 7.47
C GLN A 30 7.45 -11.84 6.64
N ARG A 31 6.78 -11.65 5.50
CA ARG A 31 7.04 -10.52 4.59
C ARG A 31 5.70 -9.96 4.07
N PRO A 32 5.54 -8.61 4.04
CA PRO A 32 4.35 -7.97 3.44
C PRO A 32 4.24 -8.33 1.96
N PHE A 33 3.02 -8.54 1.50
CA PHE A 33 2.76 -8.94 0.11
C PHE A 33 3.59 -10.15 -0.36
N GLY A 34 3.84 -11.10 0.55
CA GLY A 34 4.66 -12.29 0.29
C GLY A 34 3.91 -13.43 -0.43
N TRP A 35 2.73 -13.21 -1.00
CA TRP A 35 1.91 -14.21 -1.67
C TRP A 35 1.32 -13.69 -2.98
N THR A 36 0.18 -14.25 -3.44
CA THR A 36 -0.39 -13.99 -4.77
C THR A 36 -0.73 -12.52 -5.05
N ALA A 37 -1.21 -11.78 -4.05
CA ALA A 37 -1.44 -10.35 -4.18
C ALA A 37 -0.13 -9.57 -4.44
N GLY A 38 0.96 -9.99 -3.79
CA GLY A 38 2.28 -9.42 -4.01
C GLY A 38 2.79 -9.63 -5.43
N LYS A 39 2.61 -10.82 -6.01
CA LYS A 39 2.99 -11.06 -7.42
C LYS A 39 2.35 -10.05 -8.37
N THR A 40 1.06 -9.78 -8.19
CA THR A 40 0.35 -8.77 -9.01
C THR A 40 0.88 -7.36 -8.73
N LEU A 41 1.09 -7.02 -7.45
CA LEU A 41 1.60 -5.71 -7.07
C LEU A 41 2.98 -5.44 -7.68
N PHE A 42 3.91 -6.39 -7.54
CA PHE A 42 5.27 -6.21 -8.06
C PHE A 42 5.32 -6.22 -9.59
N GLN A 43 4.44 -6.97 -10.28
CA GLN A 43 4.27 -6.84 -11.73
C GLN A 43 3.86 -5.42 -12.16
N TRP A 44 3.04 -4.72 -11.36
CA TRP A 44 2.73 -3.32 -11.66
C TRP A 44 3.95 -2.42 -11.53
N PHE A 45 4.76 -2.59 -10.49
CA PHE A 45 5.99 -1.80 -10.33
C PHE A 45 7.07 -2.19 -11.36
N GLU A 46 7.16 -3.44 -11.74
CA GLU A 46 8.04 -3.91 -12.81
C GLU A 46 7.70 -3.24 -14.15
N SER A 47 6.41 -2.99 -14.42
CA SER A 47 5.98 -2.25 -15.62
C SER A 47 6.45 -0.79 -15.68
N ILE A 48 6.86 -0.23 -14.55
CA ILE A 48 7.48 1.11 -14.45
C ILE A 48 8.97 1.04 -14.08
N GLY A 49 9.61 -0.13 -14.29
CA GLY A 49 11.06 -0.29 -14.20
C GLY A 49 11.62 -0.65 -12.83
N VAL A 50 10.78 -1.07 -11.86
CA VAL A 50 11.23 -1.41 -10.50
C VAL A 50 10.85 -2.86 -10.17
N ASP A 51 11.85 -3.73 -9.98
CA ASP A 51 11.66 -5.11 -9.56
C ASP A 51 11.28 -5.23 -8.07
N GLU A 52 10.82 -6.42 -7.66
CA GLU A 52 10.37 -6.67 -6.28
C GLU A 52 11.45 -6.39 -5.25
N GLU A 53 12.70 -6.81 -5.50
CA GLU A 53 13.78 -6.66 -4.53
C GLU A 53 14.15 -5.19 -4.33
N SER A 54 14.33 -4.46 -5.42
CA SER A 54 14.56 -3.01 -5.40
C SER A 54 13.42 -2.26 -4.70
N TYR A 55 12.16 -2.64 -4.98
CA TYR A 55 11.01 -2.05 -4.30
C TYR A 55 11.07 -2.27 -2.78
N ARG A 56 11.34 -3.48 -2.32
CA ARG A 56 11.40 -3.82 -0.89
C ARG A 56 12.51 -3.08 -0.15
N GLN A 57 13.64 -2.84 -0.82
CA GLN A 57 14.76 -2.09 -0.24
C GLN A 57 14.50 -0.59 -0.16
N GLN A 58 13.76 -0.02 -1.11
CA GLN A 58 13.59 1.41 -1.25
C GLN A 58 12.23 1.94 -0.78
N VAL A 59 11.25 1.07 -0.50
CA VAL A 59 9.91 1.48 -0.06
C VAL A 59 9.61 0.85 1.30
N TYR A 60 9.32 1.67 2.29
CA TYR A 60 8.86 1.17 3.57
C TYR A 60 7.44 0.60 3.44
N MET A 61 7.28 -0.69 3.70
CA MET A 61 6.02 -1.41 3.51
C MET A 61 5.28 -1.57 4.83
N ALA A 62 4.23 -0.80 5.01
CA ALA A 62 3.36 -0.83 6.18
C ALA A 62 1.97 -1.42 5.87
N ALA A 63 1.14 -1.51 6.89
CA ALA A 63 -0.27 -1.87 6.76
C ALA A 63 -1.11 -1.18 7.85
N VAL A 64 -2.40 -0.97 7.57
CA VAL A 64 -3.37 -0.44 8.55
C VAL A 64 -3.43 -1.32 9.80
N CYS A 65 -3.39 -2.64 9.60
CA CYS A 65 -3.22 -3.62 10.69
C CYS A 65 -2.05 -4.55 10.40
N ARG A 66 -1.30 -4.89 11.44
CA ARG A 66 -0.04 -5.64 11.32
C ARG A 66 -0.16 -7.15 11.47
N CYS A 67 -1.32 -7.64 11.83
CA CYS A 67 -1.60 -9.05 12.03
C CYS A 67 -2.71 -9.52 11.11
N PHE A 68 -2.74 -10.83 10.85
CA PHE A 68 -3.79 -11.45 10.05
C PHE A 68 -5.17 -11.28 10.73
N PRO A 69 -6.17 -10.69 10.06
CA PRO A 69 -7.48 -10.48 10.67
C PRO A 69 -8.33 -11.75 10.77
N GLY A 70 -7.98 -12.81 10.07
CA GLY A 70 -8.74 -14.05 9.97
C GLY A 70 -9.46 -14.20 8.63
N LYS A 71 -10.01 -15.38 8.40
CA LYS A 71 -10.83 -15.68 7.22
C LYS A 71 -12.21 -15.04 7.34
N ASN A 72 -12.77 -14.66 6.21
CA ASN A 72 -14.17 -14.27 6.13
C ASN A 72 -15.05 -15.51 6.36
N PRO A 73 -15.92 -15.53 7.40
CA PRO A 73 -16.76 -16.68 7.69
C PRO A 73 -17.77 -16.99 6.56
N LYS A 74 -18.07 -16.01 5.71
CA LYS A 74 -18.95 -16.18 4.53
C LYS A 74 -18.19 -16.63 3.27
N GLY A 75 -16.89 -16.93 3.36
CA GLY A 75 -16.04 -17.25 2.22
C GLY A 75 -15.52 -16.00 1.50
N GLY A 76 -14.82 -16.20 0.37
CA GLY A 76 -14.33 -15.08 -0.45
C GLY A 76 -13.02 -14.43 0.03
N GLY A 77 -12.22 -15.13 0.83
CA GLY A 77 -10.88 -14.63 1.21
C GLY A 77 -10.73 -14.24 2.68
N ASP A 78 -9.87 -13.29 2.95
CA ASP A 78 -9.61 -12.79 4.29
C ASP A 78 -10.61 -11.68 4.64
N ARG A 79 -11.01 -11.59 5.91
CA ARG A 79 -11.90 -10.52 6.33
C ARG A 79 -11.17 -9.18 6.43
N VAL A 80 -11.93 -8.11 6.29
CA VAL A 80 -11.43 -6.77 6.57
C VAL A 80 -11.31 -6.58 8.09
N PRO A 81 -10.24 -5.94 8.59
CA PRO A 81 -10.15 -5.54 10.01
C PRO A 81 -11.35 -4.70 10.43
N ASN A 82 -11.86 -4.92 11.64
CA ASN A 82 -12.94 -4.11 12.18
C ASN A 82 -12.42 -2.78 12.76
N LYS A 83 -13.34 -1.87 13.08
CA LYS A 83 -12.98 -0.52 13.58
C LYS A 83 -12.12 -0.56 14.85
N GLN A 84 -12.37 -1.51 15.77
CA GLN A 84 -11.57 -1.63 16.99
C GLN A 84 -10.15 -2.11 16.71
N GLU A 85 -9.99 -3.06 15.79
CA GLU A 85 -8.68 -3.56 15.35
C GLU A 85 -7.87 -2.45 14.67
N ILE A 86 -8.52 -1.66 13.81
CA ILE A 86 -7.90 -0.50 13.16
C ILE A 86 -7.46 0.53 14.22
N LYS A 87 -8.34 0.86 15.15
CA LYS A 87 -8.02 1.79 16.26
C LYS A 87 -6.83 1.32 17.09
N ASN A 88 -6.77 0.02 17.42
CA ASN A 88 -5.66 -0.54 18.18
C ASN A 88 -4.32 -0.51 17.42
N CYS A 89 -4.38 -0.58 16.10
CA CYS A 89 -3.18 -0.56 15.25
C CYS A 89 -2.75 0.87 14.83
N SER A 90 -3.64 1.85 14.87
CA SER A 90 -3.40 3.19 14.31
C SER A 90 -2.20 3.91 14.93
N GLN A 91 -1.93 3.69 16.23
CA GLN A 91 -0.77 4.29 16.91
C GLN A 91 0.58 3.91 16.26
N TRP A 92 0.70 2.69 15.75
CA TRP A 92 1.92 2.22 15.10
C TRP A 92 2.13 2.93 13.76
N LEU A 93 1.08 3.07 12.97
CA LEU A 93 1.13 3.77 11.69
C LEU A 93 1.45 5.27 11.90
N GLN A 94 0.90 5.89 12.95
CA GLN A 94 1.21 7.28 13.31
C GLN A 94 2.67 7.46 13.72
N GLN A 95 3.23 6.56 14.53
CA GLN A 95 4.64 6.60 14.91
C GLN A 95 5.57 6.45 13.70
N GLU A 96 5.22 5.59 12.75
CA GLU A 96 5.97 5.42 11.51
C GLU A 96 5.96 6.68 10.66
N TYR A 97 4.83 7.38 10.55
CA TYR A 97 4.81 8.68 9.84
C TYR A 97 5.75 9.69 10.47
N GLN A 98 5.79 9.75 11.80
CA GLN A 98 6.67 10.67 12.51
C GLN A 98 8.15 10.32 12.32
N LEU A 99 8.49 9.03 12.27
CA LEU A 99 9.87 8.57 12.12
C LEU A 99 10.37 8.68 10.68
N ILE A 100 9.53 8.33 9.70
CA ILE A 100 9.91 8.23 8.29
C ILE A 100 9.73 9.58 7.59
N GLN A 101 8.70 10.35 7.95
CA GLN A 101 8.30 11.60 7.29
C GLN A 101 8.22 11.43 5.76
N PRO A 102 7.39 10.50 5.28
CA PRO A 102 7.37 10.16 3.86
C PRO A 102 6.92 11.36 3.01
N GLN A 103 7.56 11.53 1.86
CA GLN A 103 7.13 12.48 0.83
C GLN A 103 6.04 11.89 -0.08
N LEU A 104 6.03 10.56 -0.22
CA LEU A 104 5.03 9.81 -1.00
C LEU A 104 4.47 8.65 -0.17
N ILE A 105 3.15 8.60 -0.04
CA ILE A 105 2.43 7.43 0.47
C ILE A 105 1.62 6.79 -0.67
N ILE A 106 1.73 5.47 -0.79
CA ILE A 106 1.01 4.64 -1.76
C ILE A 106 0.04 3.74 -0.99
N PRO A 107 -1.20 4.18 -0.72
CA PRO A 107 -2.20 3.32 -0.08
C PRO A 107 -2.73 2.30 -1.09
N ILE A 108 -2.71 1.01 -0.71
CA ILE A 108 -3.05 -0.13 -1.57
C ILE A 108 -4.36 -0.75 -1.09
N GLY A 109 -5.41 -0.54 -1.84
CA GLY A 109 -6.76 -1.03 -1.55
C GLY A 109 -7.60 -0.05 -0.70
N LYS A 110 -8.92 -0.27 -0.74
CA LYS A 110 -9.91 0.66 -0.20
C LYS A 110 -9.68 1.04 1.26
N LEU A 111 -9.45 0.07 2.15
CA LEU A 111 -9.25 0.35 3.58
C LEU A 111 -8.02 1.22 3.84
N ALA A 112 -6.93 1.01 3.10
CA ALA A 112 -5.73 1.82 3.21
C ALA A 112 -5.97 3.24 2.69
N MET A 113 -6.68 3.39 1.58
CA MET A 113 -7.06 4.69 1.03
C MET A 113 -7.93 5.51 2.00
N GLU A 114 -8.88 4.85 2.67
CA GLU A 114 -9.79 5.47 3.65
C GLU A 114 -9.08 6.03 4.91
N GLN A 115 -7.79 5.69 5.11
CA GLN A 115 -6.99 6.31 6.17
C GLN A 115 -6.55 7.74 5.83
N TYR A 116 -6.59 8.12 4.55
CA TYR A 116 -6.06 9.38 4.04
C TYR A 116 -7.09 10.21 3.27
N LEU A 117 -8.03 9.56 2.59
CA LEU A 117 -8.92 10.19 1.60
C LEU A 117 -10.37 9.84 1.88
N GLU A 118 -11.25 10.82 1.69
CA GLU A 118 -12.69 10.62 1.64
C GLU A 118 -13.12 10.42 0.18
N PHE A 119 -13.79 9.33 -0.13
CA PHE A 119 -14.27 9.02 -1.46
C PHE A 119 -15.45 8.03 -1.44
N LYS A 120 -16.22 8.01 -2.50
CA LYS A 120 -17.33 7.05 -2.67
C LYS A 120 -16.94 5.90 -3.61
N LEU A 121 -16.31 6.23 -4.72
CA LEU A 121 -15.88 5.27 -5.75
C LEU A 121 -14.36 5.30 -5.88
N LEU A 122 -13.76 4.17 -6.27
CA LEU A 122 -12.31 4.12 -6.54
C LEU A 122 -11.90 5.06 -7.68
N THR A 123 -12.80 5.32 -8.62
CA THR A 123 -12.61 6.29 -9.73
C THR A 123 -12.46 7.73 -9.25
N ASP A 124 -12.88 8.03 -8.02
CA ASP A 124 -12.74 9.38 -7.48
C ASP A 124 -11.29 9.69 -7.12
N VAL A 125 -10.51 8.67 -6.76
CA VAL A 125 -9.17 8.84 -6.16
C VAL A 125 -8.04 8.13 -6.91
N VAL A 126 -8.25 6.96 -7.51
CA VAL A 126 -7.21 6.25 -8.27
C VAL A 126 -6.91 6.97 -9.58
N GLY A 127 -5.65 6.99 -9.99
CA GLY A 127 -5.17 7.74 -11.17
C GLY A 127 -4.97 9.23 -10.91
N LYS A 128 -4.96 9.65 -9.64
CA LYS A 128 -4.75 11.03 -9.21
C LYS A 128 -3.72 11.10 -8.10
N GLN A 129 -2.99 12.21 -8.04
CA GLN A 129 -2.16 12.59 -6.89
C GLN A 129 -2.97 13.51 -5.99
N HIS A 130 -2.94 13.25 -4.69
CA HIS A 130 -3.59 14.04 -3.66
C HIS A 130 -2.52 14.51 -2.68
N SER A 131 -2.63 15.72 -2.15
CA SER A 131 -1.73 16.21 -1.09
C SER A 131 -2.48 16.28 0.22
N GLN A 132 -1.85 15.82 1.29
CA GLN A 132 -2.41 15.79 2.63
C GLN A 132 -1.41 16.36 3.65
N GLN A 133 -1.95 16.89 4.75
CA GLN A 133 -1.14 17.27 5.90
C GLN A 133 -1.20 16.16 6.95
N LEU A 134 -0.08 15.53 7.26
CA LEU A 134 0.04 14.52 8.32
C LEU A 134 0.86 15.10 9.48
N GLY A 135 0.16 15.64 10.49
CA GLY A 135 0.82 16.38 11.56
C GLY A 135 1.53 17.64 11.03
N GLU A 136 2.85 17.72 11.17
CA GLU A 136 3.63 18.91 10.79
C GLU A 136 4.21 18.84 9.36
N PHE A 137 4.03 17.75 8.62
CA PHE A 137 4.59 17.59 7.28
C PHE A 137 3.50 17.34 6.22
N ALA A 138 3.75 17.86 5.02
CA ALA A 138 2.93 17.58 3.84
C ALA A 138 3.41 16.31 3.15
N VAL A 139 2.48 15.52 2.62
CA VAL A 139 2.75 14.27 1.93
C VAL A 139 1.86 14.14 0.70
N ASP A 140 2.40 13.59 -0.37
CA ASP A 140 1.64 13.23 -1.55
C ASP A 140 1.11 11.80 -1.44
N ILE A 141 -0.14 11.59 -1.84
CA ILE A 141 -0.86 10.33 -1.78
C ILE A 141 -1.22 9.91 -3.21
N ILE A 142 -0.74 8.75 -3.65
CA ILE A 142 -1.09 8.17 -4.94
C ILE A 142 -1.67 6.77 -4.71
N PRO A 143 -3.01 6.62 -4.72
CA PRO A 143 -3.68 5.37 -4.37
C PRO A 143 -3.58 4.31 -5.47
N LEU A 144 -3.41 3.04 -5.06
CA LEU A 144 -3.50 1.87 -5.94
C LEU A 144 -4.64 0.94 -5.54
N PRO A 145 -5.37 0.33 -6.49
CA PRO A 145 -6.40 -0.65 -6.19
C PRO A 145 -5.80 -1.87 -5.48
N HIS A 146 -6.65 -2.71 -4.87
CA HIS A 146 -6.17 -3.92 -4.23
C HIS A 146 -5.73 -4.97 -5.26
N PRO A 147 -4.49 -5.51 -5.18
CA PRO A 147 -3.91 -6.40 -6.21
C PRO A 147 -4.35 -7.86 -6.11
N SER A 148 -5.28 -8.21 -5.21
CA SER A 148 -5.73 -9.59 -5.06
C SER A 148 -6.51 -10.09 -6.28
N GLY A 149 -6.47 -11.40 -6.49
CA GLY A 149 -7.25 -12.05 -7.55
C GLY A 149 -8.77 -11.89 -7.42
N LEU A 150 -9.28 -11.57 -6.23
CA LEU A 150 -10.69 -11.27 -5.99
C LEU A 150 -11.10 -9.87 -6.47
N SER A 151 -10.14 -8.96 -6.63
CA SER A 151 -10.38 -7.63 -7.19
C SER A 151 -10.30 -7.70 -8.72
N THR A 152 -11.42 -7.45 -9.39
CA THR A 152 -11.48 -7.41 -10.86
C THR A 152 -11.48 -5.99 -11.41
N TRP A 153 -11.55 -4.98 -10.53
CA TRP A 153 -11.72 -3.59 -10.89
C TRP A 153 -10.60 -3.07 -11.82
N PHE A 154 -9.36 -3.40 -11.51
CA PHE A 154 -8.19 -2.99 -12.31
C PHE A 154 -7.98 -3.76 -13.62
N ARG A 155 -8.85 -4.75 -13.91
CA ARG A 155 -8.77 -5.56 -15.14
C ARG A 155 -9.64 -5.04 -16.27
N LYS A 156 -10.53 -4.09 -15.99
CA LYS A 156 -11.49 -3.49 -16.93
C LYS A 156 -11.48 -1.99 -16.77
N ASP A 157 -11.81 -1.27 -17.85
CA ASP A 157 -11.97 0.16 -17.78
C ASP A 157 -13.21 0.56 -16.95
N PRO A 158 -13.13 1.71 -16.24
CA PRO A 158 -12.01 2.66 -16.25
C PRO A 158 -10.83 2.25 -15.32
N GLY A 159 -10.96 1.19 -14.53
CA GLY A 159 -9.97 0.81 -13.52
C GLY A 159 -8.60 0.46 -14.09
N LYS A 160 -8.56 -0.14 -15.29
CA LYS A 160 -7.30 -0.47 -15.98
C LYS A 160 -6.53 0.81 -16.36
N THR A 161 -7.21 1.76 -16.98
CA THR A 161 -6.61 3.04 -17.36
C THR A 161 -6.16 3.82 -16.13
N LEU A 162 -7.02 3.94 -15.10
CA LEU A 162 -6.69 4.65 -13.88
C LEU A 162 -5.52 4.02 -13.09
N LEU A 163 -5.36 2.71 -13.15
CA LEU A 163 -4.18 2.06 -12.58
C LEU A 163 -2.90 2.48 -13.34
N GLN A 164 -2.94 2.53 -14.67
CA GLN A 164 -1.80 2.98 -15.48
C GLN A 164 -1.44 4.44 -15.18
N ASP A 165 -2.45 5.31 -15.07
CA ASP A 165 -2.26 6.71 -14.71
C ASP A 165 -1.61 6.85 -13.31
N ALA A 166 -2.07 6.06 -12.32
CA ALA A 166 -1.48 6.05 -10.97
C ALA A 166 -0.02 5.60 -10.99
N LEU A 167 0.32 4.55 -11.74
CA LEU A 167 1.69 4.06 -11.87
C LEU A 167 2.60 5.10 -12.56
N GLN A 168 2.09 5.80 -13.55
CA GLN A 168 2.80 6.91 -14.21
C GLN A 168 3.08 8.07 -13.24
N LEU A 169 2.08 8.46 -12.44
CA LEU A 169 2.25 9.49 -11.42
C LEU A 169 3.30 9.09 -10.38
N ILE A 170 3.28 7.81 -9.93
CA ILE A 170 4.29 7.29 -9.01
C ILE A 170 5.68 7.38 -9.64
N GLN A 171 5.84 6.90 -10.89
CA GLN A 171 7.12 6.91 -11.61
C GLN A 171 7.69 8.33 -11.78
N GLN A 172 6.82 9.32 -12.00
CA GLN A 172 7.19 10.73 -12.17
C GLN A 172 7.41 11.48 -10.86
N HIS A 173 6.99 10.91 -9.73
CA HIS A 173 7.10 11.57 -8.43
C HIS A 173 8.58 11.76 -8.03
N PRO A 174 8.99 12.97 -7.54
CA PRO A 174 10.39 13.27 -7.20
C PRO A 174 11.02 12.27 -6.23
N ALA A 175 10.29 11.86 -5.16
CA ALA A 175 10.79 10.87 -4.22
C ALA A 175 11.05 9.51 -4.88
N TRP A 176 10.21 9.09 -5.84
CA TRP A 176 10.40 7.87 -6.60
C TRP A 176 11.64 7.95 -7.49
N GLN A 177 11.79 9.03 -8.22
CA GLN A 177 12.96 9.25 -9.08
C GLN A 177 14.25 9.27 -8.26
N GLN A 178 14.26 9.92 -7.11
CA GLN A 178 15.40 9.92 -6.21
C GLN A 178 15.75 8.52 -5.71
N ALA A 179 14.76 7.70 -5.36
CA ALA A 179 14.98 6.35 -4.84
C ALA A 179 15.48 5.36 -5.89
N PHE A 180 15.00 5.46 -7.13
CA PHE A 180 15.21 4.43 -8.16
C PHE A 180 16.01 4.87 -9.39
N LEU A 181 16.02 6.17 -9.74
CA LEU A 181 16.62 6.64 -10.98
C LEU A 181 17.93 7.42 -10.78
N THR A 182 18.24 7.88 -9.57
CA THR A 182 19.41 8.73 -9.29
C THR A 182 20.66 7.93 -8.87
N ARG A 183 20.69 6.63 -9.09
CA ARG A 183 21.90 5.82 -8.87
C ARG A 183 22.72 5.75 -10.19
N VAL A 184 23.42 6.84 -10.49
CA VAL A 184 24.54 6.87 -11.46
C VAL A 184 25.86 6.84 -10.69
#